data_d29398edf42155949f1a1fe4ed16712a
#
_entry.id   d29398edf42155949f1a1fe4ed16712a
#
_cell.length_a   1.000
_cell.length_b   1.000
_cell.length_c   1.000
_cell.angle_alpha   90.00
_cell.angle_beta   90.00
_cell.angle_gamma   90.00
#
_symmetry.space_group_name_H-M   'P 1'
#
loop_
_entity.id
_entity.type
_entity.pdbx_description
1 polymer ?
#
loop_
_entity_poly.entity_id
_entity_poly.type
_entity_poly.pdbx_seq_one_letter_code
_entity_poly.pdbx_strand_id
1 'polypeptide(L)'
;LTETREAIQALKDNPNIRSEVYLSPINGTSAKCSDGIPESLITRNCLKTGGFAATQKGLEEAILAGWAQINAEVGGTVILIVGQEAVDYWRSKGTDTAVSFAVNPAEPRYCLTTAKRADGQFVVDCISTDGGGIPRNVIVELGLSLVKLQALTMEEFVLKTSTNPAK
;
A
#
# COMPACT_ATOMS: atom_id res chain seq x y z
N LEU A 1 -11.93 -12.14 3.27
CA LEU A 1 -12.59 -12.77 2.09
C LEU A 1 -13.93 -12.10 1.75
N THR A 2 -14.76 -11.73 2.74
CA THR A 2 -16.10 -11.17 2.49
C THR A 2 -16.01 -9.83 1.78
N GLU A 3 -15.25 -8.87 2.32
CA GLU A 3 -15.08 -7.52 1.75
C GLU A 3 -14.48 -7.52 0.34
N THR A 4 -13.46 -8.38 0.09
CA THR A 4 -12.86 -8.51 -1.25
C THR A 4 -13.88 -9.03 -2.27
N ARG A 5 -14.70 -10.00 -1.89
CA ARG A 5 -15.76 -10.53 -2.77
C ARG A 5 -16.85 -9.50 -3.04
N GLU A 6 -17.25 -8.75 -2.02
CA GLU A 6 -18.22 -7.65 -2.16
C GLU A 6 -17.70 -6.56 -3.09
N ALA A 7 -16.43 -6.17 -2.96
CA ALA A 7 -15.80 -5.21 -3.87
C ALA A 7 -15.75 -5.71 -5.31
N ILE A 8 -15.36 -6.98 -5.52
CA ILE A 8 -15.37 -7.60 -6.86
C ILE A 8 -16.79 -7.65 -7.43
N GLN A 9 -17.79 -7.99 -6.62
CA GLN A 9 -19.18 -8.03 -7.08
C GLN A 9 -19.69 -6.64 -7.42
N ALA A 10 -19.43 -5.64 -6.58
CA ALA A 10 -19.81 -4.25 -6.84
C ALA A 10 -19.22 -3.72 -8.16
N LEU A 11 -17.95 -4.05 -8.45
CA LEU A 11 -17.32 -3.68 -9.72
C LEU A 11 -17.88 -4.47 -10.91
N LYS A 12 -18.31 -5.72 -10.72
CA LYS A 12 -19.00 -6.49 -11.76
C LYS A 12 -20.36 -5.89 -12.12
N ASP A 13 -21.09 -5.45 -11.11
CA ASP A 13 -22.44 -4.87 -11.27
C ASP A 13 -22.38 -3.45 -11.86
N ASN A 14 -21.23 -2.79 -11.81
CA ASN A 14 -21.01 -1.43 -12.29
C ASN A 14 -19.86 -1.35 -13.33
N PRO A 15 -20.04 -1.87 -14.54
CA PRO A 15 -18.98 -1.99 -15.55
C PRO A 15 -18.46 -0.64 -16.08
N ASN A 16 -19.15 0.45 -15.79
CA ASN A 16 -18.74 1.80 -16.17
C ASN A 16 -17.73 2.43 -15.19
N ILE A 17 -17.52 1.83 -14.01
CA ILE A 17 -16.50 2.28 -13.05
C ILE A 17 -15.14 1.84 -13.55
N ARG A 18 -14.22 2.80 -13.69
CA ARG A 18 -12.79 2.52 -13.89
C ARG A 18 -12.12 2.36 -12.56
N SER A 19 -11.28 1.34 -12.44
CA SER A 19 -10.68 0.97 -11.18
C SER A 19 -9.23 0.56 -11.32
N GLU A 20 -8.49 0.75 -10.25
CA GLU A 20 -7.10 0.33 -10.13
C GLU A 20 -6.86 -0.44 -8.84
N VAL A 21 -5.83 -1.25 -8.85
CA VAL A 21 -5.33 -1.98 -7.69
C VAL A 21 -3.82 -1.84 -7.61
N TYR A 22 -3.28 -1.66 -6.42
CA TYR A 22 -1.83 -1.68 -6.24
C TYR A 22 -1.36 -2.95 -5.55
N LEU A 23 -0.20 -3.44 -6.04
CA LEU A 23 0.39 -4.70 -5.57
C LEU A 23 1.20 -4.53 -4.29
N SER A 24 1.53 -3.29 -3.90
CA SER A 24 2.33 -3.03 -2.72
C SER A 24 1.66 -3.49 -1.43
N PRO A 25 2.39 -4.19 -0.53
CA PRO A 25 1.90 -4.53 0.79
C PRO A 25 1.83 -3.33 1.74
N ILE A 26 2.53 -2.23 1.41
CA ILE A 26 2.64 -1.07 2.28
C ILE A 26 1.67 0.04 1.91
N ASN A 27 1.16 0.71 2.94
CA ASN A 27 0.40 1.95 2.82
C ASN A 27 1.16 3.07 3.52
N GLY A 28 1.30 4.22 2.86
CA GLY A 28 2.02 5.36 3.38
C GLY A 28 1.09 6.46 3.87
N THR A 29 1.54 7.18 4.89
CA THR A 29 0.80 8.29 5.51
C THR A 29 1.76 9.22 6.24
N SER A 30 1.25 10.21 6.98
CA SER A 30 2.05 11.12 7.79
C SER A 30 2.28 10.57 9.21
N ALA A 31 3.52 10.69 9.68
CA ALA A 31 3.91 10.40 11.07
C ALA A 31 3.83 11.63 11.98
N LYS A 32 3.40 12.80 11.44
CA LYS A 32 3.33 14.04 12.18
C LYS A 32 2.39 13.95 13.38
N CYS A 33 2.87 14.42 14.51
CA CYS A 33 2.11 14.45 15.77
C CYS A 33 1.94 15.88 16.26
N SER A 34 0.76 16.17 16.82
CA SER A 34 0.46 17.39 17.57
C SER A 34 -0.21 17.01 18.88
N ASP A 35 0.18 17.65 19.96
CA ASP A 35 -0.35 17.40 21.31
C ASP A 35 -0.29 15.91 21.73
N GLY A 36 0.78 15.22 21.32
CA GLY A 36 0.99 13.81 21.63
C GLY A 36 0.13 12.82 20.86
N ILE A 37 -0.52 13.27 19.76
CA ILE A 37 -1.42 12.44 18.93
C ILE A 37 -1.01 12.56 17.47
N PRO A 38 -0.94 11.45 16.68
CA PRO A 38 -0.75 11.52 15.23
C PRO A 38 -1.91 12.27 14.57
N GLU A 39 -1.60 13.29 13.75
CA GLU A 39 -2.59 14.08 13.04
C GLU A 39 -3.39 13.24 12.05
N SER A 40 -2.71 12.33 11.34
CA SER A 40 -3.34 11.46 10.35
C SER A 40 -4.27 10.42 10.97
N LEU A 41 -5.52 10.39 10.53
CA LEU A 41 -6.48 9.34 10.91
C LEU A 41 -6.01 7.96 10.42
N ILE A 42 -5.39 7.91 9.24
CA ILE A 42 -4.85 6.66 8.67
C ILE A 42 -3.77 6.10 9.59
N THR A 43 -2.82 6.92 10.04
CA THR A 43 -1.78 6.52 11.00
C THR A 43 -2.39 5.96 12.28
N ARG A 44 -3.38 6.65 12.84
CA ARG A 44 -4.08 6.19 14.06
C ARG A 44 -4.78 4.84 13.86
N ASN A 45 -5.39 4.61 12.70
CA ASN A 45 -6.03 3.34 12.38
C ASN A 45 -5.01 2.22 12.17
N CYS A 46 -3.90 2.48 11.47
CA CYS A 46 -2.81 1.52 11.28
C CYS A 46 -2.16 1.11 12.62
N LEU A 47 -2.00 2.06 13.56
CA LEU A 47 -1.52 1.75 14.91
C LEU A 47 -2.48 0.81 15.65
N LYS A 48 -3.78 1.12 15.64
CA LYS A 48 -4.81 0.25 16.26
C LYS A 48 -4.82 -1.15 15.65
N THR A 49 -4.69 -1.26 14.34
CA THR A 49 -4.61 -2.55 13.64
C THR A 49 -3.41 -3.37 14.10
N GLY A 50 -2.28 -2.71 14.39
CA GLY A 50 -1.07 -3.34 14.93
C GLY A 50 -1.12 -3.59 16.44
N GLY A 51 -2.20 -3.22 17.14
CA GLY A 51 -2.32 -3.36 18.60
C GLY A 51 -1.62 -2.25 19.40
N PHE A 52 -1.23 -1.15 18.74
CA PHE A 52 -0.59 0.00 19.38
C PHE A 52 -1.60 1.10 19.73
N ALA A 53 -1.30 1.87 20.77
CA ALA A 53 -2.08 3.05 21.11
C ALA A 53 -1.99 4.10 19.98
N ALA A 54 -3.10 4.78 19.69
CA ALA A 54 -3.15 5.84 18.66
C ALA A 54 -2.60 7.17 19.24
N THR A 55 -1.40 7.15 19.78
CA THR A 55 -0.68 8.27 20.42
C THR A 55 0.72 8.37 19.83
N GLN A 56 1.41 9.48 20.06
CA GLN A 56 2.81 9.64 19.68
C GLN A 56 3.72 8.57 20.33
N LYS A 57 3.45 8.21 21.58
CA LYS A 57 4.18 7.13 22.27
C LYS A 57 3.89 5.78 21.61
N GLY A 58 2.63 5.48 21.26
CA GLY A 58 2.29 4.24 20.56
C GLY A 58 2.89 4.18 19.16
N LEU A 59 3.03 5.31 18.46
CA LEU A 59 3.74 5.37 17.18
C LEU A 59 5.23 5.07 17.37
N GLU A 60 5.87 5.61 18.39
CA GLU A 60 7.25 5.30 18.74
C GLU A 60 7.45 3.82 19.05
N GLU A 61 6.59 3.23 19.87
CA GLU A 61 6.61 1.79 20.17
C GLU A 61 6.43 0.94 18.88
N ALA A 62 5.55 1.38 17.98
CA ALA A 62 5.34 0.72 16.67
C ALA A 62 6.56 0.82 15.75
N ILE A 63 7.28 1.96 15.77
CA ILE A 63 8.54 2.13 15.03
C ILE A 63 9.63 1.22 15.60
N LEU A 64 9.78 1.16 16.91
CA LEU A 64 10.75 0.28 17.59
C LEU A 64 10.47 -1.20 17.29
N ALA A 65 9.20 -1.58 17.22
CA ALA A 65 8.77 -2.94 16.91
C ALA A 65 8.86 -3.29 15.42
N GLY A 66 9.14 -2.32 14.53
CA GLY A 66 9.16 -2.52 13.08
C GLY A 66 7.78 -2.60 12.41
N TRP A 67 6.69 -2.36 13.15
CA TRP A 67 5.35 -2.27 12.60
C TRP A 67 5.14 -1.00 11.77
N ALA A 68 5.64 0.13 12.27
CA ALA A 68 5.70 1.40 11.56
C ALA A 68 7.12 1.60 11.01
N GLN A 69 7.23 1.91 9.72
CA GLN A 69 8.48 2.11 9.01
C GLN A 69 8.57 3.58 8.61
N ILE A 70 9.58 4.29 9.09
CA ILE A 70 9.78 5.70 8.74
C ILE A 70 10.42 5.80 7.34
N ASN A 71 9.87 6.68 6.53
CA ASN A 71 10.42 6.99 5.21
C ASN A 71 11.53 8.03 5.38
N ALA A 72 12.78 7.58 5.36
CA ALA A 72 13.94 8.43 5.51
C ALA A 72 14.55 8.77 4.15
N GLU A 73 14.90 10.03 3.96
CA GLU A 73 15.63 10.48 2.78
C GLU A 73 17.14 10.36 3.06
N VAL A 74 17.81 9.52 2.27
CA VAL A 74 19.24 9.27 2.37
C VAL A 74 19.86 9.37 0.98
N GLY A 75 20.76 10.32 0.76
CA GLY A 75 21.43 10.48 -0.52
C GLY A 75 20.49 10.74 -1.70
N GLY A 76 19.37 11.43 -1.50
CA GLY A 76 18.36 11.70 -2.52
C GLY A 76 17.43 10.51 -2.83
N THR A 77 17.50 9.43 -2.04
CA THR A 77 16.64 8.27 -2.16
C THR A 77 15.85 8.08 -0.87
N VAL A 78 14.56 7.73 -1.00
CA VAL A 78 13.73 7.39 0.14
C VAL A 78 13.89 5.90 0.45
N ILE A 79 14.25 5.60 1.70
CA ILE A 79 14.35 4.24 2.24
C ILE A 79 13.43 4.08 3.45
N LEU A 80 13.05 2.82 3.73
CA LEU A 80 12.29 2.49 4.92
C LEU A 80 13.23 2.06 6.04
N ILE A 81 13.13 2.73 7.17
CA ILE A 81 13.92 2.43 8.36
C ILE A 81 13.01 2.11 9.56
N VAL A 82 13.50 1.30 10.48
CA VAL A 82 12.79 0.85 11.68
C VAL A 82 13.72 0.90 12.92
N GLY A 83 13.17 0.67 14.10
CA GLY A 83 13.95 0.60 15.32
C GLY A 83 14.42 1.97 15.82
N GLN A 84 15.50 1.99 16.59
CA GLN A 84 15.98 3.22 17.26
C GLN A 84 16.42 4.28 16.24
N GLU A 85 17.09 3.89 15.18
CA GLU A 85 17.50 4.81 14.11
C GLU A 85 16.30 5.56 13.52
N ALA A 86 15.20 4.86 13.29
CA ALA A 86 13.97 5.46 12.77
C ALA A 86 13.33 6.43 13.76
N VAL A 87 13.33 6.10 15.05
CA VAL A 87 12.84 6.99 16.12
C VAL A 87 13.68 8.26 16.16
N ASP A 88 15.00 8.14 16.12
CA ASP A 88 15.92 9.28 16.18
C ASP A 88 15.75 10.18 14.95
N TYR A 89 15.64 9.58 13.75
CA TYR A 89 15.36 10.31 12.51
C TYR A 89 14.02 11.05 12.60
N TRP A 90 12.93 10.37 12.98
CA TRP A 90 11.60 10.94 13.12
C TRP A 90 11.55 12.10 14.12
N ARG A 91 12.21 11.95 15.28
CA ARG A 91 12.33 13.01 16.30
C ARG A 91 13.15 14.20 15.81
N SER A 92 14.25 13.94 15.06
CA SER A 92 15.09 15.00 14.50
C SER A 92 14.35 15.89 13.50
N LYS A 93 13.28 15.37 12.89
CA LYS A 93 12.40 16.09 11.96
C LYS A 93 11.18 16.72 12.65
N GLY A 94 11.15 16.78 13.98
CA GLY A 94 9.99 17.26 14.72
C GLY A 94 8.72 16.45 14.48
N THR A 95 8.86 15.14 14.28
CA THR A 95 7.82 14.17 13.88
C THR A 95 7.26 14.34 12.46
N ASP A 96 7.65 15.37 11.72
CA ASP A 96 7.13 15.66 10.38
C ASP A 96 7.86 14.81 9.32
N THR A 97 7.50 13.54 9.25
CA THR A 97 7.98 12.57 8.27
C THR A 97 6.81 11.76 7.69
N ALA A 98 7.06 11.08 6.57
CA ALA A 98 6.18 10.02 6.11
C ALA A 98 6.45 8.72 6.87
N VAL A 99 5.43 7.93 7.07
CA VAL A 99 5.48 6.60 7.69
C VAL A 99 4.73 5.59 6.82
N SER A 100 5.24 4.39 6.73
CA SER A 100 4.64 3.29 5.99
C SER A 100 4.27 2.13 6.92
N PHE A 101 3.17 1.45 6.60
CA PHE A 101 2.66 0.28 7.33
C PHE A 101 2.37 -0.85 6.36
N ALA A 102 2.75 -2.09 6.69
CA ALA A 102 2.45 -3.28 5.90
C ALA A 102 1.03 -3.78 6.20
N VAL A 103 0.02 -3.01 5.84
CA VAL A 103 -1.40 -3.25 6.16
C VAL A 103 -2.25 -3.69 4.98
N ASN A 104 -1.67 -3.87 3.79
CA ASN A 104 -2.38 -4.36 2.61
C ASN A 104 -2.18 -5.88 2.47
N PRO A 105 -3.15 -6.73 2.86
CA PRO A 105 -3.02 -8.18 2.79
C PRO A 105 -2.80 -8.67 1.35
N ALA A 106 -2.09 -9.77 1.18
CA ALA A 106 -1.80 -10.35 -0.14
C ALA A 106 -3.07 -10.77 -0.89
N GLU A 107 -4.02 -11.37 -0.17
CA GLU A 107 -5.23 -11.91 -0.76
C GLU A 107 -6.07 -10.87 -1.53
N PRO A 108 -6.55 -9.76 -0.94
CA PRO A 108 -7.32 -8.78 -1.70
C PRO A 108 -6.52 -8.20 -2.87
N ARG A 109 -5.21 -7.93 -2.71
CA ARG A 109 -4.36 -7.42 -3.77
C ARG A 109 -4.34 -8.36 -4.98
N TYR A 110 -4.13 -9.65 -4.76
CA TYR A 110 -4.04 -10.63 -5.82
C TYR A 110 -5.41 -11.00 -6.40
N CYS A 111 -6.44 -11.15 -5.57
CA CYS A 111 -7.81 -11.41 -6.03
C CYS A 111 -8.34 -10.27 -6.91
N LEU A 112 -8.17 -9.01 -6.51
CA LEU A 112 -8.59 -7.86 -7.31
C LEU A 112 -7.77 -7.74 -8.60
N THR A 113 -6.47 -8.07 -8.56
CA THR A 113 -5.61 -8.01 -9.75
C THR A 113 -6.02 -9.02 -10.81
N THR A 114 -6.48 -10.22 -10.41
CA THR A 114 -6.68 -11.36 -11.31
C THR A 114 -8.15 -11.66 -11.61
N ALA A 115 -9.10 -11.07 -10.87
CA ALA A 115 -10.53 -11.32 -11.06
C ALA A 115 -11.00 -10.95 -12.46
N LYS A 116 -11.75 -11.85 -13.09
CA LYS A 116 -12.34 -11.66 -14.42
C LYS A 116 -13.86 -11.75 -14.37
N ARG A 117 -14.51 -11.10 -15.34
CA ARG A 117 -15.93 -11.23 -15.67
C ARG A 117 -16.15 -12.51 -16.48
N ALA A 118 -17.42 -12.84 -16.74
CA ALA A 118 -17.78 -14.01 -17.53
C ALA A 118 -17.30 -13.94 -19.00
N ASP A 119 -17.13 -12.75 -19.53
CA ASP A 119 -16.59 -12.47 -20.87
C ASP A 119 -15.06 -12.50 -20.94
N GLY A 120 -14.37 -12.80 -19.83
CA GLY A 120 -12.92 -12.85 -19.72
C GLY A 120 -12.25 -11.49 -19.46
N GLN A 121 -13.00 -10.39 -19.47
CA GLN A 121 -12.44 -9.07 -19.13
C GLN A 121 -12.14 -8.95 -17.64
N PHE A 122 -11.11 -8.16 -17.31
CA PHE A 122 -10.77 -7.91 -15.91
C PHE A 122 -11.84 -7.09 -15.20
N VAL A 123 -12.07 -7.40 -13.92
CA VAL A 123 -12.95 -6.64 -13.04
C VAL A 123 -12.32 -5.30 -12.67
N VAL A 124 -11.01 -5.32 -12.40
CA VAL A 124 -10.18 -4.13 -12.13
C VAL A 124 -9.35 -3.83 -13.37
N ASP A 125 -9.41 -2.60 -13.88
CA ASP A 125 -8.82 -2.23 -15.17
C ASP A 125 -7.28 -2.16 -15.13
N CYS A 126 -6.72 -1.55 -14.08
CA CYS A 126 -5.32 -1.17 -14.04
C CYS A 126 -4.60 -1.71 -12.80
N ILE A 127 -3.28 -1.81 -12.91
CA ILE A 127 -2.37 -1.99 -11.79
C ILE A 127 -1.58 -0.68 -11.65
N SER A 128 -1.59 -0.10 -10.44
CA SER A 128 -0.84 1.11 -10.12
C SER A 128 0.12 0.90 -8.95
N THR A 129 0.94 1.89 -8.66
CA THR A 129 1.84 1.87 -7.50
C THR A 129 1.24 2.58 -6.30
N ASP A 130 0.31 3.53 -6.51
CA ASP A 130 -0.04 4.55 -5.53
C ASP A 130 1.24 5.19 -4.92
N GLY A 131 2.25 5.42 -5.78
CA GLY A 131 3.65 5.71 -5.41
C GLY A 131 3.83 7.05 -4.71
N GLY A 132 4.34 8.04 -5.41
CA GLY A 132 4.81 9.30 -4.82
C GLY A 132 6.16 9.10 -4.10
N GLY A 133 6.37 9.79 -2.97
CA GLY A 133 7.62 9.72 -2.19
C GLY A 133 7.81 8.46 -1.34
N ILE A 134 7.09 7.38 -1.61
CA ILE A 134 7.14 6.14 -0.84
C ILE A 134 7.75 5.03 -1.70
N PRO A 135 8.71 4.23 -1.19
CA PRO A 135 9.38 3.18 -1.94
C PRO A 135 8.48 1.94 -2.11
N ARG A 136 7.48 2.04 -2.97
CA ARG A 136 6.52 0.95 -3.25
C ARG A 136 6.39 0.62 -4.75
N ASN A 137 7.46 0.84 -5.52
CA ASN A 137 7.55 0.51 -6.95
C ASN A 137 7.77 -0.99 -7.16
N VAL A 138 6.79 -1.80 -6.76
CA VAL A 138 6.86 -3.27 -6.80
C VAL A 138 6.06 -3.88 -7.95
N ILE A 139 5.56 -3.06 -8.90
CA ILE A 139 4.71 -3.55 -10.00
C ILE A 139 5.43 -4.61 -10.83
N VAL A 140 6.67 -4.36 -11.21
CA VAL A 140 7.42 -5.28 -12.06
C VAL A 140 7.69 -6.58 -11.30
N GLU A 141 8.21 -6.50 -10.09
CA GLU A 141 8.55 -7.67 -9.27
C GLU A 141 7.33 -8.54 -8.97
N LEU A 142 6.30 -7.96 -8.38
CA LEU A 142 5.09 -8.69 -7.97
C LEU A 142 4.22 -9.05 -9.18
N GLY A 143 4.15 -8.20 -10.19
CA GLY A 143 3.39 -8.48 -11.41
C GLY A 143 4.02 -9.62 -12.21
N LEU A 144 5.33 -9.64 -12.39
CA LEU A 144 6.02 -10.77 -13.03
C LEU A 144 5.93 -12.05 -12.19
N SER A 145 5.85 -11.95 -10.86
CA SER A 145 5.57 -13.11 -10.02
C SER A 145 4.20 -13.71 -10.33
N LEU A 146 3.16 -12.87 -10.55
CA LEU A 146 1.84 -13.35 -10.97
C LEU A 146 1.87 -14.00 -12.36
N VAL A 147 2.68 -13.47 -13.29
CA VAL A 147 2.88 -14.10 -14.61
C VAL A 147 3.57 -15.46 -14.45
N LYS A 148 4.62 -15.54 -13.66
CA LYS A 148 5.33 -16.80 -13.38
C LYS A 148 4.44 -17.87 -12.73
N LEU A 149 3.51 -17.45 -11.88
CA LEU A 149 2.51 -18.31 -11.25
C LEU A 149 1.30 -18.61 -12.16
N GLN A 150 1.32 -18.12 -13.40
CA GLN A 150 0.23 -18.27 -14.39
C GLN A 150 -1.13 -17.67 -13.93
N ALA A 151 -1.10 -16.73 -13.01
CA ALA A 151 -2.27 -15.97 -12.59
C ALA A 151 -2.62 -14.83 -13.58
N LEU A 152 -1.61 -14.39 -14.35
CA LEU A 152 -1.73 -13.47 -15.50
C LEU A 152 -0.86 -13.98 -16.63
N THR A 153 -1.25 -13.67 -17.89
CA THR A 153 -0.30 -13.75 -19.02
C THR A 153 0.57 -12.50 -19.08
N MET A 154 1.65 -12.52 -19.85
CA MET A 154 2.49 -11.35 -20.06
C MET A 154 1.70 -10.22 -20.77
N GLU A 155 0.86 -10.57 -21.74
CA GLU A 155 0.00 -9.61 -22.43
C GLU A 155 -0.99 -8.95 -21.45
N GLU A 156 -1.61 -9.72 -20.56
CA GLU A 156 -2.52 -9.22 -19.55
C GLU A 156 -1.82 -8.30 -18.55
N PHE A 157 -0.59 -8.63 -18.14
CA PHE A 157 0.21 -7.77 -17.31
C PHE A 157 0.51 -6.42 -17.99
N VAL A 158 0.97 -6.44 -19.24
CA VAL A 158 1.23 -5.22 -20.01
C VAL A 158 -0.05 -4.43 -20.26
N LEU A 159 -1.17 -5.10 -20.55
CA LEU A 159 -2.47 -4.46 -20.71
C LEU A 159 -2.84 -3.63 -19.47
N LYS A 160 -2.70 -4.23 -18.28
CA LYS A 160 -3.09 -3.61 -17.00
C LYS A 160 -2.12 -2.54 -16.51
N THR A 161 -0.85 -2.59 -16.88
CA THR A 161 0.19 -1.66 -16.38
C THR A 161 0.52 -0.53 -17.35
N SER A 162 0.18 -0.65 -18.62
CA SER A 162 0.54 0.32 -19.65
C SER A 162 -0.64 0.73 -20.51
N THR A 163 -1.32 -0.23 -21.17
CA THR A 163 -2.34 0.08 -22.17
C THR A 163 -3.59 0.68 -21.56
N ASN A 164 -4.11 0.10 -20.47
CA ASN A 164 -5.33 0.58 -19.83
C ASN A 164 -5.12 1.91 -19.10
N PRO A 165 -4.01 2.15 -18.36
CA PRO A 165 -3.74 3.44 -17.76
C PRO A 165 -3.59 4.59 -18.77
N ALA A 166 -3.28 4.30 -20.03
CA ALA A 166 -3.09 5.28 -21.10
C ALA A 166 -4.41 5.69 -21.81
N LYS A 167 -5.54 5.05 -21.48
CA LYS A 167 -6.89 5.35 -22.04
C LYS A 167 -7.66 6.33 -21.19
#